data_cb9136e34d7bdbc5659f5a7d88ea36da
#
_entry.id   cb9136e34d7bdbc5659f5a7d88ea36da
#
_cell.length_a   1.000
_cell.length_b   1.000
_cell.length_c   1.000
_cell.angle_alpha   90.00
_cell.angle_beta   90.00
_cell.angle_gamma   90.00
#
_symmetry.space_group_name_H-M   'P 1'
#
loop_
_entity.id
_entity.type
_entity.pdbx_description
1 polymer ?
#
loop_
_entity_poly.entity_id
_entity_poly.type
_entity_poly.pdbx_seq_one_letter_code
_entity_poly.pdbx_strand_id
1 'polypeptide(L)'
;MQQEIQPQLRPTMDIQTGNIEFSVVIPVFNEESNITELFQQLTEALAFVNRNFEIIFVNDGSTDNSYQLLSYLHEAHPKQVKVVNFSRNFGHQLAITAGLKFCQGRAAIVMDADLQDPPEVIVEFLKKWDEGYDIVYGKRTVRQGETLFKKFTANLFYKLIRMVTTIEIKENVGDFYLLDRKILNVLDTLNERHRFVRGLVAWVGYRHTEIEYTRRARYSGETKYGFWKMIKFSLDAMTSFSFAPLRFVSWLGTFFSVISFFSILLIIYMRLFTSVTIVGWSSIMAVVLFVGGIQLLALGIIGEYIARIGD
;
A
#
# COMPACT_ATOMS: atom_id res chain seq x y z
N MET A 1 1.64 -38.72 19.31
CA MET A 1 0.61 -37.97 20.04
C MET A 1 0.67 -36.55 19.57
N GLN A 2 0.00 -36.27 18.41
CA GLN A 2 -0.09 -34.94 17.79
C GLN A 2 -1.29 -34.25 18.43
N GLN A 3 -1.06 -33.18 19.18
CA GLN A 3 -2.13 -32.30 19.61
C GLN A 3 -2.50 -31.39 18.42
N GLU A 4 -3.67 -31.64 17.86
CA GLU A 4 -4.36 -30.68 16.96
C GLU A 4 -4.61 -29.39 17.73
N ILE A 5 -3.94 -28.33 17.29
CA ILE A 5 -4.25 -26.94 17.70
C ILE A 5 -5.54 -26.56 16.98
N GLN A 6 -6.67 -26.76 17.65
CA GLN A 6 -7.93 -26.19 17.17
C GLN A 6 -7.82 -24.64 17.18
N PRO A 7 -8.16 -23.95 16.08
CA PRO A 7 -8.24 -22.51 16.09
C PRO A 7 -9.39 -22.10 17.00
N GLN A 8 -9.06 -21.44 18.12
CA GLN A 8 -10.05 -20.90 19.04
C GLN A 8 -10.99 -19.96 18.28
N LEU A 9 -12.25 -20.31 18.33
CA LEU A 9 -13.40 -19.61 17.82
C LEU A 9 -13.34 -18.12 18.18
N ARG A 10 -13.51 -17.28 17.16
CA ARG A 10 -13.74 -15.85 17.28
C ARG A 10 -14.91 -15.59 18.21
N PRO A 11 -14.84 -14.65 19.16
CA PRO A 11 -16.03 -14.20 19.83
C PRO A 11 -16.95 -13.59 18.76
N THR A 12 -18.09 -14.22 18.54
CA THR A 12 -19.23 -13.58 17.86
C THR A 12 -19.68 -12.46 18.78
N MET A 13 -19.14 -11.25 18.56
CA MET A 13 -19.74 -10.05 19.12
C MET A 13 -21.11 -9.92 18.48
N ASP A 14 -22.18 -10.11 19.27
CA ASP A 14 -23.49 -9.59 18.99
C ASP A 14 -23.38 -8.05 18.95
N ILE A 15 -23.09 -7.55 17.75
CA ILE A 15 -23.04 -6.13 17.46
C ILE A 15 -24.47 -5.67 17.35
N GLN A 16 -25.02 -5.16 18.44
CA GLN A 16 -26.15 -4.23 18.33
C GLN A 16 -25.64 -3.07 17.46
N THR A 17 -25.99 -3.12 16.20
CA THR A 17 -25.73 -2.08 15.20
C THR A 17 -26.53 -0.84 15.58
N GLY A 18 -26.07 -0.10 16.57
CA GLY A 18 -26.46 1.27 16.79
C GLY A 18 -25.99 2.04 15.56
N ASN A 19 -26.90 2.56 14.83
CA ASN A 19 -27.02 3.43 13.67
C ASN A 19 -25.78 4.35 13.37
N ILE A 20 -24.55 3.75 13.31
CA ILE A 20 -23.33 4.48 12.94
C ILE A 20 -23.33 4.64 11.42
N GLU A 21 -23.31 5.89 10.95
CA GLU A 21 -23.35 6.17 9.53
C GLU A 21 -21.98 6.08 8.90
N PHE A 22 -20.94 6.58 9.58
CA PHE A 22 -19.58 6.44 9.07
C PHE A 22 -18.57 6.25 10.19
N SER A 23 -17.43 5.64 9.85
CA SER A 23 -16.29 5.41 10.73
C SER A 23 -15.09 6.19 10.20
N VAL A 24 -14.32 6.84 11.08
CA VAL A 24 -13.05 7.47 10.73
C VAL A 24 -11.93 6.57 11.25
N VAL A 25 -11.10 6.04 10.36
CA VAL A 25 -9.99 5.13 10.67
C VAL A 25 -8.68 5.89 10.61
N ILE A 26 -7.93 5.86 11.71
CA ILE A 26 -6.70 6.65 11.88
C ILE A 26 -5.58 5.72 12.36
N PRO A 27 -4.64 5.34 11.50
CA PRO A 27 -3.43 4.63 11.92
C PRO A 27 -2.50 5.56 12.69
N VAL A 28 -1.95 5.08 13.81
CA VAL A 28 -1.10 5.85 14.72
C VAL A 28 0.20 5.09 14.98
N PHE A 29 1.34 5.74 14.76
CA PHE A 29 2.65 5.22 15.15
C PHE A 29 3.60 6.34 15.58
N ASN A 30 3.82 6.47 16.89
CA ASN A 30 4.64 7.53 17.51
C ASN A 30 4.16 8.93 17.09
N GLU A 31 2.92 9.27 17.45
CA GLU A 31 2.25 10.52 17.12
C GLU A 31 1.70 11.22 18.38
N GLU A 32 2.33 11.01 19.55
CA GLU A 32 1.88 11.55 20.85
C GLU A 32 1.59 13.05 20.81
N SER A 33 2.38 13.82 20.02
CA SER A 33 2.23 15.27 19.89
C SER A 33 1.02 15.70 19.05
N ASN A 34 0.45 14.80 18.25
CA ASN A 34 -0.59 15.13 17.29
C ASN A 34 -1.98 14.64 17.70
N ILE A 35 -2.08 13.60 18.54
CA ILE A 35 -3.34 12.89 18.85
C ILE A 35 -4.40 13.82 19.44
N THR A 36 -4.05 14.62 20.43
CA THR A 36 -5.02 15.51 21.11
C THR A 36 -5.56 16.56 20.17
N GLU A 37 -4.67 17.22 19.42
CA GLU A 37 -5.02 18.24 18.45
C GLU A 37 -5.87 17.65 17.30
N LEU A 38 -5.49 16.47 16.79
CA LEU A 38 -6.25 15.77 15.77
C LEU A 38 -7.67 15.44 16.23
N PHE A 39 -7.81 14.93 17.44
CA PHE A 39 -9.13 14.61 18.00
C PHE A 39 -10.00 15.87 18.13
N GLN A 40 -9.42 16.96 18.59
CA GLN A 40 -10.13 18.25 18.71
C GLN A 40 -10.57 18.75 17.31
N GLN A 41 -9.66 18.88 16.35
CA GLN A 41 -9.98 19.34 15.01
C GLN A 41 -11.02 18.45 14.31
N LEU A 42 -10.92 17.14 14.49
CA LEU A 42 -11.85 16.20 13.91
C LEU A 42 -13.25 16.35 14.52
N THR A 43 -13.36 16.48 15.85
CA THR A 43 -14.65 16.67 16.52
C THR A 43 -15.26 18.02 16.19
N GLU A 44 -14.48 19.09 16.09
CA GLU A 44 -14.93 20.42 15.65
C GLU A 44 -15.44 20.39 14.20
N ALA A 45 -14.70 19.79 13.27
CA ALA A 45 -15.09 19.67 11.86
C ALA A 45 -16.37 18.87 11.68
N LEU A 46 -16.58 17.85 12.50
CA LEU A 46 -17.75 16.95 12.43
C LEU A 46 -18.92 17.41 13.33
N ALA A 47 -18.75 18.41 14.17
CA ALA A 47 -19.82 18.91 15.05
C ALA A 47 -21.08 19.34 14.28
N PHE A 48 -20.90 19.85 13.05
CA PHE A 48 -22.02 20.32 12.20
C PHE A 48 -22.58 19.22 11.29
N VAL A 49 -21.96 18.04 11.31
CA VAL A 49 -22.44 16.87 10.57
C VAL A 49 -23.46 16.15 11.47
N ASN A 50 -24.74 16.35 11.19
CA ASN A 50 -25.82 15.73 11.98
C ASN A 50 -25.96 14.23 11.66
N ARG A 51 -24.89 13.45 11.93
CA ARG A 51 -24.78 12.00 11.67
C ARG A 51 -24.00 11.32 12.78
N ASN A 52 -24.39 10.09 13.08
CA ASN A 52 -23.68 9.27 14.05
C ASN A 52 -22.38 8.73 13.44
N PHE A 53 -21.27 8.94 14.12
CA PHE A 53 -19.97 8.46 13.68
C PHE A 53 -19.16 7.88 14.83
N GLU A 54 -18.15 7.09 14.46
CA GLU A 54 -17.12 6.58 15.36
C GLU A 54 -15.74 6.93 14.81
N ILE A 55 -14.77 7.03 15.70
CA ILE A 55 -13.35 7.21 15.39
C ILE A 55 -12.62 5.95 15.86
N ILE A 56 -11.89 5.30 14.97
CA ILE A 56 -11.12 4.09 15.25
C ILE A 56 -9.63 4.44 15.10
N PHE A 57 -8.97 4.63 16.22
CA PHE A 57 -7.53 4.74 16.26
C PHE A 57 -6.89 3.35 16.26
N VAL A 58 -5.93 3.13 15.37
CA VAL A 58 -5.16 1.89 15.32
C VAL A 58 -3.73 2.18 15.72
N ASN A 59 -3.36 1.85 16.96
CA ASN A 59 -2.00 1.98 17.44
C ASN A 59 -1.12 0.86 16.87
N ASP A 60 -0.23 1.20 15.96
CA ASP A 60 0.70 0.28 15.29
C ASP A 60 1.97 0.03 16.13
N GLY A 61 1.78 -0.32 17.42
CA GLY A 61 2.88 -0.63 18.33
C GLY A 61 3.78 0.58 18.62
N SER A 62 3.20 1.73 18.92
CA SER A 62 3.95 2.93 19.33
C SER A 62 4.80 2.69 20.55
N THR A 63 5.96 3.36 20.61
CA THR A 63 6.93 3.29 21.70
C THR A 63 6.95 4.56 22.58
N ASP A 64 6.19 5.59 22.19
CA ASP A 64 5.94 6.83 22.91
C ASP A 64 4.64 6.77 23.71
N ASN A 65 4.13 7.91 24.19
CA ASN A 65 2.90 7.97 24.97
C ASN A 65 1.61 7.91 24.11
N SER A 66 1.70 7.61 22.81
CA SER A 66 0.53 7.56 21.93
C SER A 66 -0.56 6.63 22.46
N TYR A 67 -0.20 5.40 22.89
CA TYR A 67 -1.18 4.44 23.40
C TYR A 67 -1.91 4.95 24.66
N GLN A 68 -1.20 5.58 25.60
CA GLN A 68 -1.78 6.13 26.81
C GLN A 68 -2.79 7.24 26.49
N LEU A 69 -2.46 8.13 25.55
CA LEU A 69 -3.35 9.20 25.10
C LEU A 69 -4.62 8.63 24.42
N LEU A 70 -4.46 7.62 23.56
CA LEU A 70 -5.59 6.95 22.90
C LEU A 70 -6.50 6.24 23.91
N SER A 71 -5.93 5.58 24.91
CA SER A 71 -6.68 4.93 25.99
C SER A 71 -7.50 5.96 26.80
N TYR A 72 -6.87 7.09 27.13
CA TYR A 72 -7.56 8.20 27.79
C TYR A 72 -8.74 8.75 26.96
N LEU A 73 -8.54 8.94 25.65
CA LEU A 73 -9.61 9.39 24.75
C LEU A 73 -10.76 8.37 24.68
N HIS A 74 -10.43 7.08 24.66
CA HIS A 74 -11.44 6.02 24.68
C HIS A 74 -12.26 6.03 25.99
N GLU A 75 -11.61 6.15 27.14
CA GLU A 75 -12.26 6.23 28.44
C GLU A 75 -13.18 7.47 28.56
N ALA A 76 -12.73 8.61 28.01
CA ALA A 76 -13.51 9.84 28.00
C ALA A 76 -14.70 9.78 27.00
N HIS A 77 -14.56 9.08 25.90
CA HIS A 77 -15.55 9.00 24.80
C HIS A 77 -15.85 7.58 24.34
N PRO A 78 -16.27 6.64 25.22
CA PRO A 78 -16.33 5.19 24.92
C PRO A 78 -17.32 4.80 23.82
N LYS A 79 -18.31 5.63 23.56
CA LYS A 79 -19.29 5.41 22.48
C LYS A 79 -18.79 5.87 21.11
N GLN A 80 -17.84 6.79 21.08
CA GLN A 80 -17.38 7.44 19.85
C GLN A 80 -15.97 7.03 19.46
N VAL A 81 -15.07 6.83 20.43
CA VAL A 81 -13.67 6.49 20.21
C VAL A 81 -13.46 5.02 20.49
N LYS A 82 -12.85 4.32 19.53
CA LYS A 82 -12.37 2.94 19.66
C LYS A 82 -10.88 2.90 19.43
N VAL A 83 -10.19 1.99 20.12
CA VAL A 83 -8.75 1.80 19.99
C VAL A 83 -8.46 0.34 19.67
N VAL A 84 -7.76 0.12 18.57
CA VAL A 84 -7.16 -1.17 18.20
C VAL A 84 -5.68 -1.06 18.50
N ASN A 85 -5.16 -1.93 19.38
CA ASN A 85 -3.78 -1.87 19.80
C ASN A 85 -2.99 -3.09 19.30
N PHE A 86 -1.94 -2.86 18.52
CA PHE A 86 -1.06 -3.91 18.04
C PHE A 86 0.06 -4.22 19.04
N SER A 87 0.47 -5.47 19.12
CA SER A 87 1.55 -5.94 19.99
C SER A 87 2.94 -5.44 19.56
N ARG A 88 3.11 -5.04 18.31
CA ARG A 88 4.33 -4.46 17.73
C ARG A 88 3.98 -3.67 16.48
N ASN A 89 4.94 -2.95 15.90
CA ASN A 89 4.76 -2.33 14.60
C ASN A 89 4.65 -3.40 13.49
N PHE A 90 3.51 -3.41 12.80
CA PHE A 90 3.21 -4.25 11.63
C PHE A 90 3.20 -3.44 10.33
N GLY A 91 3.17 -2.12 10.43
CA GLY A 91 3.20 -1.18 9.32
C GLY A 91 1.84 -0.57 8.98
N HIS A 92 1.91 0.63 8.43
CA HIS A 92 0.79 1.52 8.16
C HIS A 92 -0.39 0.86 7.42
N GLN A 93 -0.11 0.06 6.37
CA GLN A 93 -1.16 -0.58 5.58
C GLN A 93 -1.93 -1.66 6.36
N LEU A 94 -1.25 -2.38 7.25
CA LEU A 94 -1.91 -3.35 8.13
C LEU A 94 -2.73 -2.66 9.21
N ALA A 95 -2.27 -1.51 9.72
CA ALA A 95 -3.04 -0.69 10.65
C ALA A 95 -4.34 -0.19 9.99
N ILE A 96 -4.27 0.36 8.77
CA ILE A 96 -5.46 0.72 7.99
C ILE A 96 -6.40 -0.48 7.83
N THR A 97 -5.86 -1.63 7.40
CA THR A 97 -6.66 -2.85 7.18
C THR A 97 -7.40 -3.27 8.44
N ALA A 98 -6.73 -3.26 9.60
CA ALA A 98 -7.38 -3.59 10.88
C ALA A 98 -8.49 -2.60 11.22
N GLY A 99 -8.24 -1.29 11.07
CA GLY A 99 -9.25 -0.27 11.32
C GLY A 99 -10.49 -0.45 10.43
N LEU A 100 -10.29 -0.68 9.13
CA LEU A 100 -11.39 -0.95 8.20
C LEU A 100 -12.19 -2.21 8.56
N LYS A 101 -11.54 -3.22 9.13
CA LYS A 101 -12.20 -4.46 9.57
C LYS A 101 -13.09 -4.26 10.80
N PHE A 102 -12.68 -3.36 11.70
CA PHE A 102 -13.44 -3.09 12.94
C PHE A 102 -14.49 -1.97 12.78
N CYS A 103 -14.52 -1.26 11.65
CA CYS A 103 -15.48 -0.19 11.44
C CYS A 103 -16.91 -0.70 11.29
N GLN A 104 -17.88 0.01 11.91
CA GLN A 104 -19.29 -0.33 11.93
C GLN A 104 -20.12 0.59 11.01
N GLY A 105 -19.59 1.74 10.62
CA GLY A 105 -20.26 2.71 9.78
C GLY A 105 -20.64 2.16 8.40
N ARG A 106 -21.67 2.76 7.78
CA ARG A 106 -22.07 2.48 6.40
C ARG A 106 -21.02 2.95 5.38
N ALA A 107 -20.12 3.83 5.80
CA ALA A 107 -18.90 4.20 5.09
C ALA A 107 -17.72 4.24 6.06
N ALA A 108 -16.51 4.09 5.56
CA ALA A 108 -15.28 4.30 6.31
C ALA A 108 -14.43 5.37 5.63
N ILE A 109 -13.88 6.28 6.44
CA ILE A 109 -12.95 7.32 6.01
C ILE A 109 -11.60 6.99 6.61
N VAL A 110 -10.58 6.90 5.78
CA VAL A 110 -9.19 6.73 6.23
C VAL A 110 -8.50 8.08 6.19
N MET A 111 -7.73 8.42 7.21
CA MET A 111 -6.89 9.61 7.25
C MET A 111 -5.64 9.40 8.11
N ASP A 112 -4.56 10.12 7.80
CA ASP A 112 -3.32 10.08 8.56
C ASP A 112 -3.42 10.87 9.88
N ALA A 113 -2.63 10.48 10.90
CA ALA A 113 -2.59 11.14 12.21
C ALA A 113 -1.71 12.41 12.26
N ASP A 114 -1.03 12.77 11.16
CA ASP A 114 0.01 13.81 11.14
C ASP A 114 -0.51 15.26 10.92
N LEU A 115 -1.84 15.45 10.95
CA LEU A 115 -2.55 16.73 10.78
C LEU A 115 -2.31 17.41 9.41
N GLN A 116 -1.75 16.70 8.45
CA GLN A 116 -1.52 17.25 7.11
C GLN A 116 -2.79 17.22 6.24
N ASP A 117 -3.67 16.25 6.47
CA ASP A 117 -4.93 16.08 5.78
C ASP A 117 -6.05 16.77 6.60
N PRO A 118 -6.69 17.84 6.09
CA PRO A 118 -7.64 18.63 6.88
C PRO A 118 -8.94 17.86 7.17
N PRO A 119 -9.38 17.72 8.44
CA PRO A 119 -10.61 17.03 8.78
C PRO A 119 -11.88 17.62 8.14
N GLU A 120 -11.87 18.90 7.78
CA GLU A 120 -13.00 19.59 7.13
C GLU A 120 -13.35 19.00 5.77
N VAL A 121 -12.38 18.39 5.08
CA VAL A 121 -12.58 17.73 3.79
C VAL A 121 -13.50 16.51 3.91
N ILE A 122 -13.61 15.92 5.10
CA ILE A 122 -14.54 14.82 5.39
C ILE A 122 -15.99 15.22 5.06
N VAL A 123 -16.35 16.45 5.34
CA VAL A 123 -17.71 16.95 5.02
C VAL A 123 -17.99 16.89 3.52
N GLU A 124 -17.00 17.23 2.70
CA GLU A 124 -17.12 17.14 1.25
C GLU A 124 -17.13 15.68 0.76
N PHE A 125 -16.39 14.78 1.42
CA PHE A 125 -16.46 13.35 1.14
C PHE A 125 -17.87 12.80 1.38
N LEU A 126 -18.48 13.14 2.50
CA LEU A 126 -19.85 12.72 2.83
C LEU A 126 -20.87 13.23 1.82
N LYS A 127 -20.75 14.48 1.35
CA LYS A 127 -21.62 15.02 0.29
C LYS A 127 -21.49 14.21 -1.00
N LYS A 128 -20.25 13.84 -1.41
CA LYS A 128 -20.04 13.03 -2.61
C LYS A 128 -20.55 11.60 -2.44
N TRP A 129 -20.45 11.05 -1.24
CA TRP A 129 -21.03 9.75 -0.92
C TRP A 129 -22.58 9.80 -1.03
N ASP A 130 -23.23 10.87 -0.56
CA ASP A 130 -24.68 11.09 -0.72
C ASP A 130 -25.10 11.21 -2.20
N GLU A 131 -24.23 11.75 -3.06
CA GLU A 131 -24.45 11.79 -4.51
C GLU A 131 -24.32 10.38 -5.18
N GLY A 132 -24.04 9.34 -4.38
CA GLY A 132 -23.95 7.95 -4.82
C GLY A 132 -22.59 7.53 -5.35
N TYR A 133 -21.51 8.23 -5.00
CA TYR A 133 -20.15 7.76 -5.22
C TYR A 133 -19.76 6.75 -4.15
N ASP A 134 -19.13 5.67 -4.57
CA ASP A 134 -18.74 4.55 -3.72
C ASP A 134 -17.37 4.76 -3.09
N ILE A 135 -16.52 5.49 -3.79
CA ILE A 135 -15.16 5.85 -3.37
C ILE A 135 -14.97 7.33 -3.61
N VAL A 136 -14.51 8.07 -2.59
CA VAL A 136 -14.15 9.48 -2.71
C VAL A 136 -12.69 9.65 -2.29
N TYR A 137 -11.83 10.05 -3.21
CA TYR A 137 -10.42 10.27 -2.95
C TYR A 137 -10.12 11.71 -2.60
N GLY A 138 -9.27 11.94 -1.61
CA GLY A 138 -8.61 13.20 -1.38
C GLY A 138 -7.39 13.34 -2.31
N LYS A 139 -7.46 14.29 -3.24
CA LYS A 139 -6.38 14.61 -4.17
C LYS A 139 -5.65 15.85 -3.72
N ARG A 140 -4.36 15.69 -3.45
CA ARG A 140 -3.51 16.79 -3.02
C ARG A 140 -3.23 17.74 -4.17
N THR A 141 -3.55 19.03 -3.99
CA THR A 141 -3.10 20.07 -4.94
C THR A 141 -1.58 20.17 -4.90
N VAL A 142 -0.95 20.20 -6.08
CA VAL A 142 0.51 20.23 -6.21
C VAL A 142 1.04 21.56 -5.63
N ARG A 143 1.94 21.50 -4.65
CA ARG A 143 2.64 22.68 -4.17
C ARG A 143 3.45 23.32 -5.31
N GLN A 144 3.23 24.60 -5.57
CA GLN A 144 4.15 25.42 -6.38
C GLN A 144 5.51 25.46 -5.64
N GLY A 145 6.58 24.95 -6.27
CA GLY A 145 7.94 25.02 -5.71
C GLY A 145 8.71 23.68 -5.70
N GLU A 146 8.18 22.62 -6.26
CA GLU A 146 8.98 21.38 -6.44
C GLU A 146 10.06 21.56 -7.51
N THR A 147 11.30 21.14 -7.18
CA THR A 147 12.44 21.18 -8.11
C THR A 147 12.14 20.37 -9.37
N LEU A 148 12.55 20.87 -10.55
CA LEU A 148 12.36 20.19 -11.84
C LEU A 148 12.88 18.74 -11.82
N PHE A 149 13.97 18.48 -11.09
CA PHE A 149 14.54 17.14 -10.93
C PHE A 149 13.58 16.19 -10.18
N LYS A 150 12.90 16.67 -9.13
CA LYS A 150 11.94 15.87 -8.36
C LYS A 150 10.69 15.57 -9.19
N LYS A 151 10.21 16.54 -10.00
CA LYS A 151 9.11 16.35 -10.95
C LYS A 151 9.49 15.34 -12.04
N PHE A 152 10.70 15.43 -12.59
CA PHE A 152 11.16 14.51 -13.64
C PHE A 152 11.27 13.07 -13.13
N THR A 153 11.89 12.87 -11.95
CA THR A 153 12.02 11.53 -11.35
C THR A 153 10.67 10.94 -10.96
N ALA A 154 9.74 11.74 -10.44
CA ALA A 154 8.38 11.31 -10.14
C ALA A 154 7.61 10.92 -11.41
N ASN A 155 7.66 11.76 -12.47
CA ASN A 155 7.01 11.47 -13.74
C ASN A 155 7.58 10.19 -14.40
N LEU A 156 8.90 10.02 -14.37
CA LEU A 156 9.53 8.81 -14.89
C LEU A 156 9.08 7.58 -14.10
N PHE A 157 9.02 7.68 -12.78
CA PHE A 157 8.54 6.64 -11.88
C PHE A 157 7.08 6.25 -12.17
N TYR A 158 6.16 7.22 -12.24
CA TYR A 158 4.76 6.95 -12.58
C TYR A 158 4.59 6.38 -13.99
N LYS A 159 5.39 6.85 -14.96
CA LYS A 159 5.37 6.30 -16.31
C LYS A 159 5.82 4.84 -16.35
N LEU A 160 6.87 4.49 -15.61
CA LEU A 160 7.34 3.10 -15.47
C LEU A 160 6.28 2.23 -14.78
N ILE A 161 5.69 2.70 -13.69
CA ILE A 161 4.62 1.96 -13.00
C ILE A 161 3.42 1.74 -13.92
N ARG A 162 2.96 2.74 -14.66
CA ARG A 162 1.84 2.60 -15.62
C ARG A 162 2.13 1.60 -16.74
N MET A 163 3.38 1.48 -17.21
CA MET A 163 3.75 0.47 -18.20
C MET A 163 3.76 -0.95 -17.63
N VAL A 164 3.91 -1.07 -16.32
CA VAL A 164 4.16 -2.33 -15.63
C VAL A 164 2.92 -2.82 -14.88
N THR A 165 2.02 -1.91 -14.48
CA THR A 165 0.78 -2.26 -13.76
C THR A 165 -0.44 -2.01 -14.64
N THR A 166 -1.42 -2.89 -14.56
CA THR A 166 -2.73 -2.72 -15.20
C THR A 166 -3.69 -1.85 -14.39
N ILE A 167 -3.25 -1.37 -13.22
CA ILE A 167 -4.06 -0.56 -12.30
C ILE A 167 -3.72 0.92 -12.50
N GLU A 168 -4.72 1.74 -12.75
CA GLU A 168 -4.59 3.20 -12.71
C GLU A 168 -4.40 3.67 -11.26
N ILE A 169 -3.16 3.64 -10.78
CA ILE A 169 -2.83 4.28 -9.51
C ILE A 169 -2.93 5.79 -9.73
N LYS A 170 -3.90 6.41 -9.05
CA LYS A 170 -4.14 7.86 -9.17
C LYS A 170 -2.98 8.65 -8.59
N GLU A 171 -2.53 9.63 -9.36
CA GLU A 171 -1.45 10.53 -8.94
C GLU A 171 -1.93 11.49 -7.85
N ASN A 172 -1.04 11.84 -6.93
CA ASN A 172 -1.29 12.79 -5.83
C ASN A 172 -2.42 12.40 -4.87
N VAL A 173 -2.85 11.13 -4.87
CA VAL A 173 -3.80 10.58 -3.91
C VAL A 173 -3.03 9.91 -2.77
N GLY A 174 -3.32 10.33 -1.53
CA GLY A 174 -2.79 9.74 -0.30
C GLY A 174 -3.69 8.64 0.27
N ASP A 175 -3.44 8.27 1.53
CA ASP A 175 -4.35 7.41 2.29
C ASP A 175 -5.44 8.27 2.98
N PHE A 176 -6.01 9.23 2.24
CA PHE A 176 -7.15 10.04 2.63
C PHE A 176 -8.28 9.82 1.63
N TYR A 177 -9.24 9.01 2.01
CA TYR A 177 -10.37 8.60 1.14
C TYR A 177 -11.55 8.10 1.96
N LEU A 178 -12.74 8.13 1.35
CA LEU A 178 -13.96 7.51 1.85
C LEU A 178 -14.28 6.26 1.02
N LEU A 179 -14.69 5.20 1.69
CA LEU A 179 -15.13 3.93 1.11
C LEU A 179 -16.54 3.58 1.61
N ASP A 180 -17.46 3.29 0.71
CA ASP A 180 -18.77 2.74 1.04
C ASP A 180 -18.64 1.32 1.64
N ARG A 181 -19.61 0.90 2.45
CA ARG A 181 -19.66 -0.43 3.08
C ARG A 181 -19.49 -1.57 2.08
N LYS A 182 -20.05 -1.45 0.88
CA LYS A 182 -19.92 -2.48 -0.16
C LYS A 182 -18.46 -2.69 -0.59
N ILE A 183 -17.65 -1.61 -0.61
CA ILE A 183 -16.21 -1.72 -0.89
C ILE A 183 -15.50 -2.45 0.25
N LEU A 184 -15.83 -2.10 1.50
CA LEU A 184 -15.24 -2.74 2.68
C LEU A 184 -15.53 -4.25 2.69
N ASN A 185 -16.76 -4.63 2.34
CA ASN A 185 -17.14 -6.04 2.24
C ASN A 185 -16.33 -6.77 1.15
N VAL A 186 -16.12 -6.15 0.00
CA VAL A 186 -15.27 -6.72 -1.06
C VAL A 186 -13.82 -6.84 -0.58
N LEU A 187 -13.28 -5.78 0.03
CA LEU A 187 -11.91 -5.81 0.57
C LEU A 187 -11.72 -6.91 1.63
N ASP A 188 -12.74 -7.20 2.44
CA ASP A 188 -12.66 -8.27 3.47
C ASP A 188 -12.61 -9.68 2.84
N THR A 189 -13.16 -9.87 1.63
CA THR A 189 -13.07 -11.15 0.91
C THR A 189 -11.71 -11.42 0.27
N LEU A 190 -10.90 -10.39 0.10
CA LEU A 190 -9.56 -10.52 -0.48
C LEU A 190 -8.58 -11.08 0.57
N ASN A 191 -7.97 -12.23 0.26
CA ASN A 191 -7.08 -12.95 1.19
C ASN A 191 -5.60 -12.53 1.08
N GLU A 192 -5.32 -11.35 0.57
CA GLU A 192 -3.95 -10.86 0.42
C GLU A 192 -3.34 -10.50 1.78
N ARG A 193 -2.19 -11.08 2.12
CA ARG A 193 -1.45 -10.77 3.35
C ARG A 193 -0.67 -9.46 3.26
N HIS A 194 -0.04 -9.20 2.11
CA HIS A 194 0.65 -7.93 1.84
C HIS A 194 -0.32 -6.93 1.19
N ARG A 195 -1.21 -6.36 2.01
CA ARG A 195 -2.24 -5.46 1.52
C ARG A 195 -1.69 -4.07 1.23
N PHE A 196 -1.69 -3.68 -0.03
CA PHE A 196 -1.59 -2.28 -0.45
C PHE A 196 -3.00 -1.75 -0.68
N VAL A 197 -3.64 -1.28 0.40
CA VAL A 197 -5.07 -0.95 0.42
C VAL A 197 -5.44 0.03 -0.70
N ARG A 198 -4.62 1.07 -0.93
CA ARG A 198 -4.84 2.04 -2.01
C ARG A 198 -4.90 1.39 -3.39
N GLY A 199 -4.03 0.44 -3.67
CA GLY A 199 -4.04 -0.31 -4.92
C GLY A 199 -5.27 -1.20 -5.05
N LEU A 200 -5.67 -1.88 -3.98
CA LEU A 200 -6.86 -2.72 -3.94
C LEU A 200 -8.14 -1.89 -4.15
N VAL A 201 -8.24 -0.73 -3.51
CA VAL A 201 -9.37 0.21 -3.70
C VAL A 201 -9.47 0.69 -5.15
N ALA A 202 -8.34 0.98 -5.82
CA ALA A 202 -8.33 1.33 -7.22
C ALA A 202 -8.70 0.14 -8.13
N TRP A 203 -8.26 -1.07 -7.75
CA TRP A 203 -8.49 -2.29 -8.53
C TRP A 203 -9.96 -2.75 -8.54
N VAL A 204 -10.72 -2.54 -7.46
CA VAL A 204 -12.13 -2.97 -7.39
C VAL A 204 -13.06 -2.22 -8.35
N GLY A 205 -12.67 -1.05 -8.88
CA GLY A 205 -13.29 -0.42 -10.05
C GLY A 205 -14.70 0.16 -9.85
N TYR A 206 -15.09 0.47 -8.61
CA TYR A 206 -16.40 1.07 -8.30
C TYR A 206 -16.47 2.56 -8.68
N ARG A 207 -17.71 3.12 -8.66
CA ARG A 207 -17.96 4.52 -8.99
C ARG A 207 -17.21 5.44 -8.03
N HIS A 208 -16.27 6.24 -8.54
CA HIS A 208 -15.40 7.06 -7.73
C HIS A 208 -15.35 8.51 -8.20
N THR A 209 -14.93 9.39 -7.30
CA THR A 209 -14.63 10.81 -7.56
C THR A 209 -13.46 11.29 -6.74
N GLU A 210 -12.98 12.50 -7.01
CA GLU A 210 -11.86 13.14 -6.33
C GLU A 210 -12.30 14.49 -5.76
N ILE A 211 -11.81 14.82 -4.55
CA ILE A 211 -11.92 16.14 -3.93
C ILE A 211 -10.51 16.71 -3.82
N GLU A 212 -10.27 17.83 -4.47
CA GLU A 212 -8.98 18.52 -4.38
C GLU A 212 -8.88 19.29 -3.06
N TYR A 213 -7.77 19.10 -2.35
CA TYR A 213 -7.48 19.83 -1.12
C TYR A 213 -6.01 20.25 -1.04
N THR A 214 -5.75 21.31 -0.29
CA THR A 214 -4.39 21.78 -0.02
C THR A 214 -3.86 21.11 1.23
N ARG A 215 -2.80 20.31 1.08
CA ARG A 215 -2.14 19.66 2.21
C ARG A 215 -1.49 20.69 3.12
N ARG A 216 -1.78 20.62 4.43
CA ARG A 216 -1.17 21.49 5.44
C ARG A 216 0.30 21.14 5.65
N ALA A 217 1.08 22.07 6.20
CA ALA A 217 2.40 21.75 6.70
C ALA A 217 2.27 20.77 7.88
N ARG A 218 3.22 19.85 8.04
CA ARG A 218 3.23 18.91 9.17
C ARG A 218 3.28 19.72 10.49
N TYR A 219 2.39 19.39 11.41
CA TYR A 219 2.30 20.08 12.70
C TYR A 219 3.51 19.77 13.57
N SER A 220 3.94 18.49 13.61
CA SER A 220 5.09 18.02 14.39
C SER A 220 5.71 16.77 13.71
N GLY A 221 7.00 16.50 13.97
CA GLY A 221 7.72 15.30 13.53
C GLY A 221 8.58 15.47 12.28
N GLU A 222 9.57 14.56 12.12
CA GLU A 222 10.49 14.51 10.98
C GLU A 222 9.99 13.58 9.88
N THR A 223 10.50 13.78 8.65
CA THR A 223 10.18 12.92 7.50
C THR A 223 10.78 11.53 7.72
N LYS A 224 9.97 10.54 8.06
CA LYS A 224 10.38 9.15 8.36
C LYS A 224 10.80 8.33 7.11
N TYR A 225 10.70 8.89 5.89
CA TYR A 225 10.97 8.19 4.64
C TYR A 225 12.33 8.56 4.04
N GLY A 226 13.34 7.72 4.28
CA GLY A 226 14.60 7.78 3.58
C GLY A 226 14.52 7.22 2.15
N PHE A 227 15.48 7.60 1.29
CA PHE A 227 15.56 7.17 -0.12
C PHE A 227 15.46 5.64 -0.31
N TRP A 228 16.12 4.85 0.54
CA TRP A 228 16.06 3.39 0.49
C TRP A 228 14.68 2.82 0.82
N LYS A 229 13.92 3.46 1.72
CA LYS A 229 12.53 3.06 2.00
C LYS A 229 11.62 3.32 0.81
N MET A 230 11.84 4.41 0.05
CA MET A 230 11.09 4.70 -1.18
C MET A 230 11.37 3.66 -2.26
N ILE A 231 12.63 3.26 -2.45
CA ILE A 231 12.99 2.20 -3.42
C ILE A 231 12.32 0.88 -3.02
N LYS A 232 12.44 0.47 -1.75
CA LYS A 232 11.80 -0.75 -1.26
C LYS A 232 10.28 -0.73 -1.47
N PHE A 233 9.62 0.36 -1.10
CA PHE A 233 8.19 0.52 -1.30
C PHE A 233 7.80 0.44 -2.79
N SER A 234 8.63 1.01 -3.68
CA SER A 234 8.41 0.95 -5.12
C SER A 234 8.52 -0.46 -5.67
N LEU A 235 9.53 -1.22 -5.21
CA LEU A 235 9.71 -2.62 -5.58
C LEU A 235 8.56 -3.48 -5.05
N ASP A 236 8.14 -3.25 -3.81
CA ASP A 236 7.01 -3.93 -3.19
C ASP A 236 5.71 -3.68 -3.96
N ALA A 237 5.42 -2.43 -4.33
CA ALA A 237 4.26 -2.10 -5.15
C ALA A 237 4.33 -2.75 -6.54
N MET A 238 5.51 -2.71 -7.17
CA MET A 238 5.74 -3.28 -8.51
C MET A 238 5.52 -4.80 -8.53
N THR A 239 6.05 -5.52 -7.54
CA THR A 239 5.93 -6.97 -7.45
C THR A 239 4.56 -7.43 -6.95
N SER A 240 3.82 -6.59 -6.19
CA SER A 240 2.45 -6.91 -5.73
C SER A 240 1.40 -6.82 -6.84
N PHE A 241 1.57 -5.89 -7.80
CA PHE A 241 0.54 -5.61 -8.81
C PHE A 241 0.97 -5.87 -10.25
N SER A 242 2.16 -6.43 -10.46
CA SER A 242 2.68 -6.64 -11.81
C SER A 242 3.53 -7.89 -11.95
N PHE A 243 3.25 -8.64 -13.01
CA PHE A 243 4.12 -9.73 -13.46
C PHE A 243 5.18 -9.24 -14.46
N ALA A 244 5.34 -7.93 -14.68
CA ALA A 244 6.28 -7.41 -15.65
C ALA A 244 7.74 -7.74 -15.35
N PRO A 245 8.24 -7.68 -14.09
CA PRO A 245 9.60 -8.13 -13.79
C PRO A 245 9.83 -9.60 -14.18
N LEU A 246 8.84 -10.46 -13.90
CA LEU A 246 8.92 -11.88 -14.25
C LEU A 246 8.87 -12.09 -15.77
N ARG A 247 8.00 -11.37 -16.49
CA ARG A 247 7.94 -11.39 -17.96
C ARG A 247 9.24 -10.90 -18.59
N PHE A 248 9.82 -9.83 -18.05
CA PHE A 248 11.11 -9.32 -18.54
C PHE A 248 12.21 -10.38 -18.44
N VAL A 249 12.29 -11.08 -17.31
CA VAL A 249 13.25 -12.18 -17.13
C VAL A 249 12.99 -13.33 -18.12
N SER A 250 11.72 -13.68 -18.33
CA SER A 250 11.33 -14.71 -19.30
C SER A 250 11.74 -14.33 -20.74
N TRP A 251 11.51 -13.07 -21.14
CA TRP A 251 11.93 -12.55 -22.44
C TRP A 251 13.47 -12.57 -22.58
N LEU A 252 14.18 -12.15 -21.52
CA LEU A 252 15.64 -12.15 -21.51
C LEU A 252 16.19 -13.58 -21.64
N GLY A 253 15.62 -14.53 -20.88
CA GLY A 253 15.97 -15.95 -20.97
C GLY A 253 15.73 -16.52 -22.38
N THR A 254 14.56 -16.22 -22.95
CA THR A 254 14.25 -16.65 -24.34
C THR A 254 15.23 -16.06 -25.35
N PHE A 255 15.54 -14.77 -25.23
CA PHE A 255 16.50 -14.10 -26.12
C PHE A 255 17.88 -14.76 -26.08
N PHE A 256 18.42 -15.00 -24.88
CA PHE A 256 19.72 -15.67 -24.74
C PHE A 256 19.69 -17.13 -25.17
N SER A 257 18.59 -17.84 -24.93
CA SER A 257 18.41 -19.23 -25.42
C SER A 257 18.47 -19.31 -26.94
N VAL A 258 17.81 -18.38 -27.63
CA VAL A 258 17.83 -18.32 -29.10
C VAL A 258 19.25 -18.03 -29.63
N ILE A 259 19.95 -17.03 -29.03
CA ILE A 259 21.33 -16.72 -29.40
C ILE A 259 22.23 -17.93 -29.15
N SER A 260 22.13 -18.58 -28.01
CA SER A 260 22.93 -19.76 -27.67
C SER A 260 22.70 -20.90 -28.67
N PHE A 261 21.45 -21.14 -29.06
CA PHE A 261 21.11 -22.16 -30.04
C PHE A 261 21.79 -21.90 -31.38
N PHE A 262 21.72 -20.69 -31.92
CA PHE A 262 22.38 -20.34 -33.18
C PHE A 262 23.91 -20.36 -33.05
N SER A 263 24.45 -19.94 -31.89
CA SER A 263 25.88 -20.02 -31.62
C SER A 263 26.39 -21.46 -31.61
N ILE A 264 25.63 -22.39 -31.03
CA ILE A 264 25.96 -23.83 -31.06
C ILE A 264 26.00 -24.36 -32.50
N LEU A 265 24.99 -24.03 -33.30
CA LEU A 265 24.94 -24.44 -34.71
C LEU A 265 26.15 -23.89 -35.49
N LEU A 266 26.50 -22.63 -35.24
CA LEU A 266 27.65 -22.00 -35.86
C LEU A 266 28.98 -22.70 -35.46
N ILE A 267 29.14 -23.02 -34.18
CA ILE A 267 30.32 -23.75 -33.69
C ILE A 267 30.42 -25.14 -34.31
N ILE A 268 29.31 -25.88 -34.42
CA ILE A 268 29.24 -27.18 -35.06
C ILE A 268 29.63 -27.06 -36.56
N TYR A 269 29.07 -26.08 -37.25
CA TYR A 269 29.40 -25.82 -38.67
C TYR A 269 30.91 -25.51 -38.83
N MET A 270 31.45 -24.60 -38.02
CA MET A 270 32.90 -24.27 -38.07
C MET A 270 33.76 -25.50 -37.80
N ARG A 271 33.35 -26.34 -36.84
CA ARG A 271 34.12 -27.56 -36.50
C ARG A 271 34.11 -28.62 -37.59
N LEU A 272 33.02 -28.76 -38.35
CA LEU A 272 32.84 -29.79 -39.36
C LEU A 272 33.42 -29.37 -40.74
N PHE A 273 33.32 -28.06 -41.05
CA PHE A 273 33.61 -27.57 -42.40
C PHE A 273 34.80 -26.63 -42.49
N THR A 274 35.42 -26.26 -41.36
CA THR A 274 36.61 -25.39 -41.35
C THR A 274 37.70 -25.96 -40.44
N SER A 275 38.96 -25.58 -40.70
CA SER A 275 40.12 -25.93 -39.86
C SER A 275 40.41 -24.90 -38.76
N VAL A 276 39.49 -23.96 -38.51
CA VAL A 276 39.66 -22.91 -37.53
C VAL A 276 39.51 -23.49 -36.12
N THR A 277 40.60 -23.43 -35.35
CA THR A 277 40.59 -23.78 -33.92
C THR A 277 40.26 -22.53 -33.09
N ILE A 278 39.17 -22.57 -32.32
CA ILE A 278 38.78 -21.47 -31.42
C ILE A 278 39.63 -21.62 -30.15
N VAL A 279 40.67 -20.78 -30.02
CA VAL A 279 41.40 -20.59 -28.76
C VAL A 279 40.62 -19.58 -27.92
N GLY A 280 39.94 -20.02 -26.86
CA GLY A 280 39.03 -19.08 -26.19
C GLY A 280 38.62 -19.41 -24.76
N TRP A 281 39.55 -19.92 -23.92
CA TRP A 281 39.21 -20.22 -22.52
C TRP A 281 38.62 -19.01 -21.77
N SER A 282 39.26 -17.84 -21.94
CA SER A 282 38.77 -16.60 -21.30
C SER A 282 37.39 -16.15 -21.79
N SER A 283 37.08 -16.32 -23.08
CA SER A 283 35.78 -16.00 -23.65
C SER A 283 34.67 -16.93 -23.12
N ILE A 284 35.00 -18.23 -23.00
CA ILE A 284 34.06 -19.21 -22.44
C ILE A 284 33.74 -18.88 -20.99
N MET A 285 34.77 -18.58 -20.18
CA MET A 285 34.57 -18.20 -18.77
C MET A 285 33.74 -16.92 -18.64
N ALA A 286 33.97 -15.91 -19.47
CA ALA A 286 33.19 -14.68 -19.45
C ALA A 286 31.72 -14.95 -19.77
N VAL A 287 31.42 -15.77 -20.79
CA VAL A 287 30.04 -16.13 -21.15
C VAL A 287 29.37 -16.96 -20.05
N VAL A 288 30.07 -17.94 -19.47
CA VAL A 288 29.52 -18.78 -18.39
C VAL A 288 29.20 -17.95 -17.15
N LEU A 289 30.10 -17.05 -16.75
CA LEU A 289 29.89 -16.16 -15.61
C LEU A 289 28.70 -15.18 -15.87
N PHE A 290 28.61 -14.63 -17.08
CA PHE A 290 27.53 -13.73 -17.46
C PHE A 290 26.19 -14.44 -17.46
N VAL A 291 26.06 -15.61 -18.10
CA VAL A 291 24.83 -16.41 -18.10
C VAL A 291 24.46 -16.88 -16.70
N GLY A 292 25.44 -17.33 -15.90
CA GLY A 292 25.25 -17.72 -14.50
C GLY A 292 24.71 -16.55 -13.66
N GLY A 293 25.25 -15.34 -13.85
CA GLY A 293 24.76 -14.14 -13.18
C GLY A 293 23.30 -13.82 -13.53
N ILE A 294 22.91 -13.90 -14.80
CA ILE A 294 21.52 -13.72 -15.24
C ILE A 294 20.60 -14.79 -14.65
N GLN A 295 21.06 -16.07 -14.60
CA GLN A 295 20.27 -17.15 -13.99
C GLN A 295 20.02 -16.92 -12.50
N LEU A 296 21.02 -16.48 -11.75
CA LEU A 296 20.88 -16.16 -10.32
C LEU A 296 19.92 -14.98 -10.10
N LEU A 297 19.99 -13.96 -10.94
CA LEU A 297 19.05 -12.83 -10.89
C LEU A 297 17.62 -13.29 -11.21
N ALA A 298 17.44 -14.14 -12.22
CA ALA A 298 16.15 -14.72 -12.57
C ALA A 298 15.55 -15.52 -11.41
N LEU A 299 16.36 -16.38 -10.79
CA LEU A 299 15.96 -17.18 -9.62
C LEU A 299 15.62 -16.28 -8.44
N GLY A 300 16.35 -15.20 -8.22
CA GLY A 300 16.05 -14.22 -7.18
C GLY A 300 14.67 -13.56 -7.36
N ILE A 301 14.35 -13.15 -8.60
CA ILE A 301 13.03 -12.57 -8.93
C ILE A 301 11.91 -13.61 -8.74
N ILE A 302 12.10 -14.83 -9.23
CA ILE A 302 11.14 -15.92 -9.03
C ILE A 302 10.93 -16.20 -7.55
N GLY A 303 12.03 -16.25 -6.77
CA GLY A 303 11.98 -16.44 -5.32
C GLY A 303 11.16 -15.37 -4.60
N GLU A 304 11.28 -14.11 -5.01
CA GLU A 304 10.46 -13.00 -4.47
C GLU A 304 8.95 -13.20 -4.73
N TYR A 305 8.56 -13.68 -5.92
CA TYR A 305 7.16 -13.96 -6.21
C TYR A 305 6.65 -15.20 -5.44
N ILE A 306 7.46 -16.25 -5.31
CA ILE A 306 7.09 -17.44 -4.54
C ILE A 306 6.94 -17.10 -3.05
N ALA A 307 7.85 -16.32 -2.49
CA ALA A 307 7.76 -15.87 -1.11
C ALA A 307 6.43 -15.15 -0.82
N ARG A 308 5.98 -14.30 -1.76
CA ARG A 308 4.69 -13.58 -1.63
C ARG A 308 3.46 -14.49 -1.73
N ILE A 309 3.56 -15.65 -2.37
CA ILE A 309 2.47 -16.64 -2.44
C ILE A 309 2.44 -17.47 -1.16
N GLY A 310 3.62 -17.70 -0.54
CA GLY A 310 3.77 -18.53 0.66
C GLY A 310 3.46 -17.80 1.98
N ASP A 311 3.59 -16.47 2.01
CA ASP A 311 3.25 -15.62 3.15
C ASP A 311 1.74 -15.29 3.17
#